data_4d4825142bcbad384ff42ede81b34004
#
_entry.id   4d4825142bcbad384ff42ede81b34004
#
_cell.length_a   1.000
_cell.length_b   1.000
_cell.length_c   1.000
_cell.angle_alpha   90.00
_cell.angle_beta   90.00
_cell.angle_gamma   90.00
#
_symmetry.space_group_name_H-M   'P 1'
#
loop_
_entity.id
_entity.type
_entity.pdbx_description
1 polymer ?
#
loop_
_entity_poly.entity_id
_entity_poly.type
_entity_poly.pdbx_seq_one_letter_code
_entity_poly.pdbx_strand_id
1 'polypeptide(L)'
;CELRLHLAATHTQLGYPSVAPERLPGFAYRTSERFGLTSNWSERHVAFVAGHGTFGLSDALITRWGKAVRFGSVVARINLPVTPRAYGDDHHAWCLWYAKGSCGACAKRCPADVITTANGHDKQACFTYIRETTTPYATATYGTGATPCGLCQVKIPCEANVPAALINQI
;
A
#
# COMPACT_ATOMS: atom_id res chain seq x y z
N CYS A 1 9.17 0.63 -11.55
CA CYS A 1 9.77 -0.63 -11.14
C CYS A 1 9.86 -1.56 -12.34
N GLU A 2 11.06 -2.04 -12.65
CA GLU A 2 11.36 -2.86 -13.84
C GLU A 2 10.57 -4.19 -13.85
N LEU A 3 10.35 -4.79 -12.69
CA LEU A 3 9.63 -6.06 -12.56
C LEU A 3 8.22 -6.03 -13.18
N ARG A 4 7.48 -4.93 -13.03
CA ARG A 4 6.15 -4.79 -13.63
C ARG A 4 6.19 -4.70 -15.16
N LEU A 5 7.18 -3.98 -15.69
CA LEU A 5 7.40 -3.89 -17.15
C LEU A 5 7.81 -5.25 -17.71
N HIS A 6 8.71 -5.94 -17.03
CA HIS A 6 9.13 -7.29 -17.41
C HIS A 6 7.94 -8.26 -17.44
N LEU A 7 7.12 -8.27 -16.40
CA LEU A 7 5.92 -9.14 -16.33
C LEU A 7 4.92 -8.82 -17.44
N ALA A 8 4.64 -7.53 -17.68
CA ALA A 8 3.74 -7.12 -18.77
C ALA A 8 4.27 -7.54 -20.15
N ALA A 9 5.57 -7.37 -20.39
CA ALA A 9 6.21 -7.81 -21.63
C ALA A 9 6.15 -9.33 -21.80
N THR A 10 6.43 -10.09 -20.75
CA THR A 10 6.36 -11.56 -20.77
C THR A 10 4.95 -12.05 -21.10
N HIS A 11 3.91 -11.49 -20.44
CA HIS A 11 2.53 -11.85 -20.76
C HIS A 11 2.17 -11.52 -22.22
N THR A 12 2.61 -10.36 -22.72
CA THR A 12 2.36 -9.97 -24.13
C THR A 12 3.03 -10.93 -25.10
N GLN A 13 4.27 -11.36 -24.82
CA GLN A 13 4.99 -12.37 -25.63
C GLN A 13 4.29 -13.74 -25.64
N LEU A 14 3.61 -14.08 -24.53
CA LEU A 14 2.79 -15.28 -24.41
C LEU A 14 1.40 -15.15 -25.08
N GLY A 15 1.13 -14.05 -25.77
CA GLY A 15 -0.14 -13.83 -26.47
C GLY A 15 -1.22 -13.15 -25.63
N TYR A 16 -0.90 -12.67 -24.43
CA TYR A 16 -1.81 -11.93 -23.56
C TYR A 16 -1.45 -10.45 -23.52
N PRO A 17 -2.07 -9.58 -24.34
CA PRO A 17 -1.82 -8.14 -24.31
C PRO A 17 -1.88 -7.59 -22.88
N SER A 18 -0.82 -6.95 -22.43
CA SER A 18 -0.67 -6.57 -21.03
C SER A 18 0.02 -5.23 -20.86
N VAL A 19 -0.35 -4.50 -19.81
CA VAL A 19 0.23 -3.20 -19.44
C VAL A 19 0.48 -3.11 -17.94
N ALA A 20 1.46 -2.32 -17.55
CA ALA A 20 1.69 -1.90 -16.16
C ALA A 20 1.18 -0.46 -15.99
N PRO A 21 -0.03 -0.23 -15.42
CA PRO A 21 -0.70 1.08 -15.47
C PRO A 21 0.10 2.23 -14.87
N GLU A 22 0.78 1.99 -13.75
CA GLU A 22 1.63 3.01 -13.10
C GLU A 22 2.87 3.41 -13.95
N ARG A 23 3.14 2.65 -15.01
CA ARG A 23 4.26 2.91 -15.95
C ARG A 23 3.81 3.53 -17.27
N LEU A 24 2.52 3.72 -17.47
CA LEU A 24 1.99 4.38 -18.67
C LEU A 24 2.21 5.90 -18.60
N PRO A 25 2.38 6.57 -19.75
CA PRO A 25 2.56 8.03 -19.80
C PRO A 25 1.43 8.83 -19.14
N GLY A 26 0.22 8.27 -19.07
CA GLY A 26 -0.94 8.89 -18.42
C GLY A 26 -1.01 8.73 -16.90
N PHE A 27 -0.05 8.05 -16.27
CA PHE A 27 -0.04 7.94 -14.81
C PHE A 27 0.28 9.30 -14.18
N ALA A 28 -0.56 9.72 -13.22
CA ALA A 28 -0.37 10.99 -12.53
C ALA A 28 -0.92 10.95 -11.09
N TYR A 29 -0.23 11.65 -10.20
CA TYR A 29 -0.79 12.05 -8.91
C TYR A 29 -1.76 13.22 -9.10
N ARG A 30 -2.80 13.24 -8.26
CA ARG A 30 -3.86 14.27 -8.29
C ARG A 30 -4.25 14.63 -6.86
N THR A 31 -4.78 15.82 -6.68
CA THR A 31 -5.46 16.22 -5.45
C THR A 31 -6.97 16.10 -5.66
N SER A 32 -7.65 15.48 -4.72
CA SER A 32 -9.10 15.32 -4.68
C SER A 32 -9.64 16.03 -3.44
N GLU A 33 -10.74 16.73 -3.55
CA GLU A 33 -11.43 17.36 -2.41
C GLU A 33 -11.83 16.31 -1.36
N ARG A 34 -12.26 15.13 -1.82
CA ARG A 34 -12.73 14.05 -0.94
C ARG A 34 -11.60 13.25 -0.29
N PHE A 35 -10.48 13.01 -0.99
CA PHE A 35 -9.46 12.04 -0.58
C PHE A 35 -8.06 12.64 -0.40
N GLY A 36 -7.90 13.95 -0.60
CA GLY A 36 -6.60 14.61 -0.57
C GLY A 36 -5.68 14.10 -1.69
N LEU A 37 -4.44 13.79 -1.36
CA LEU A 37 -3.46 13.25 -2.30
C LEU A 37 -3.88 11.86 -2.79
N THR A 38 -4.04 11.71 -4.08
CA THR A 38 -4.44 10.46 -4.76
C THR A 38 -3.69 10.30 -6.09
N SER A 39 -4.02 9.26 -6.83
CA SER A 39 -3.54 9.01 -8.20
C SER A 39 -4.64 8.42 -9.05
N ASN A 40 -4.50 8.48 -10.37
CA ASN A 40 -5.42 7.82 -11.29
C ASN A 40 -5.27 6.29 -11.33
N TRP A 41 -4.26 5.74 -10.67
CA TRP A 41 -4.07 4.31 -10.45
C TRP A 41 -3.43 4.08 -9.08
N SER A 42 -4.01 3.22 -8.26
CA SER A 42 -3.50 2.93 -6.92
C SER A 42 -3.27 1.43 -6.72
N GLU A 43 -2.01 1.03 -6.66
CA GLU A 43 -1.60 -0.36 -6.45
C GLU A 43 -2.22 -0.98 -5.19
N ARG A 44 -2.38 -0.21 -4.12
CA ARG A 44 -3.00 -0.70 -2.87
C ARG A 44 -4.48 -0.99 -3.04
N HIS A 45 -5.23 -0.15 -3.77
CA HIS A 45 -6.65 -0.39 -4.05
C HIS A 45 -6.83 -1.57 -5.01
N VAL A 46 -5.95 -1.69 -6.01
CA VAL A 46 -5.94 -2.86 -6.90
C VAL A 46 -5.69 -4.15 -6.09
N ALA A 47 -4.70 -4.14 -5.19
CA ALA A 47 -4.42 -5.28 -4.32
C ALA A 47 -5.60 -5.63 -3.38
N PHE A 48 -6.31 -4.62 -2.85
CA PHE A 48 -7.54 -4.85 -2.08
C PHE A 48 -8.62 -5.52 -2.92
N VAL A 49 -8.91 -4.99 -4.10
CA VAL A 49 -9.93 -5.55 -5.02
C VAL A 49 -9.56 -6.97 -5.45
N ALA A 50 -8.27 -7.23 -5.64
CA ALA A 50 -7.74 -8.56 -6.01
C ALA A 50 -7.67 -9.56 -4.83
N GLY A 51 -8.19 -9.23 -3.65
CA GLY A 51 -8.25 -10.16 -2.52
C GLY A 51 -6.96 -10.28 -1.70
N HIS A 52 -6.00 -9.37 -1.85
CA HIS A 52 -4.69 -9.49 -1.21
C HIS A 52 -4.60 -8.90 0.21
N GLY A 53 -5.59 -8.11 0.66
CA GLY A 53 -5.52 -7.55 2.01
C GLY A 53 -6.44 -6.36 2.26
N THR A 54 -6.38 -5.81 3.47
CA THR A 54 -7.22 -4.70 3.94
C THR A 54 -6.37 -3.53 4.43
N PHE A 55 -6.96 -2.32 4.47
CA PHE A 55 -6.24 -1.11 4.85
C PHE A 55 -6.08 -0.99 6.37
N GLY A 56 -4.90 -0.62 6.81
CA GLY A 56 -4.64 -0.25 8.21
C GLY A 56 -4.76 1.25 8.46
N LEU A 57 -4.65 1.65 9.72
CA LEU A 57 -4.71 3.04 10.17
C LEU A 57 -3.74 3.98 9.43
N SER A 58 -2.64 3.47 8.92
CA SER A 58 -1.65 4.24 8.11
C SER A 58 -1.92 4.19 6.61
N ASP A 59 -3.11 3.79 6.15
CA ASP A 59 -3.46 3.57 4.73
C ASP A 59 -2.57 2.55 3.99
N ALA A 60 -1.65 1.89 4.67
CA ALA A 60 -0.91 0.79 4.07
C ALA A 60 -1.73 -0.51 4.16
N LEU A 61 -1.66 -1.33 3.12
CA LEU A 61 -2.42 -2.57 3.03
C LEU A 61 -1.77 -3.65 3.91
N ILE A 62 -2.57 -4.32 4.72
CA ILE A 62 -2.18 -5.48 5.51
C ILE A 62 -2.56 -6.72 4.71
N THR A 63 -1.56 -7.49 4.28
CA THR A 63 -1.77 -8.75 3.56
C THR A 63 -1.65 -9.94 4.50
N ARG A 64 -1.89 -11.16 3.99
CA ARG A 64 -1.58 -12.40 4.72
C ARG A 64 -0.10 -12.50 5.13
N TRP A 65 0.80 -11.81 4.42
CA TRP A 65 2.23 -11.70 4.74
C TRP A 65 2.58 -10.38 5.43
N GLY A 66 1.58 -9.70 6.01
CA GLY A 66 1.74 -8.45 6.74
C GLY A 66 1.73 -7.20 5.87
N LYS A 67 2.20 -6.12 6.46
CA LYS A 67 2.17 -4.77 5.91
C LYS A 67 3.50 -4.32 5.31
N ALA A 68 4.61 -4.96 5.67
CA ALA A 68 5.94 -4.63 5.15
C ALA A 68 6.16 -5.16 3.73
N VAL A 69 5.23 -4.87 2.83
CA VAL A 69 5.18 -5.33 1.44
C VAL A 69 5.11 -4.17 0.46
N ARG A 70 5.40 -4.46 -0.81
CA ARG A 70 5.19 -3.54 -1.94
C ARG A 70 4.31 -4.23 -2.98
N PHE A 71 3.48 -3.44 -3.63
CA PHE A 71 2.56 -3.91 -4.66
C PHE A 71 2.98 -3.39 -6.02
N GLY A 72 2.67 -4.19 -7.02
CA GLY A 72 2.75 -3.80 -8.41
C GLY A 72 1.72 -4.61 -9.18
N SER A 73 0.98 -3.95 -10.05
CA SER A 73 -0.04 -4.59 -10.86
C SER A 73 0.32 -4.58 -12.34
N VAL A 74 -0.17 -5.60 -13.01
CA VAL A 74 -0.24 -5.71 -14.47
C VAL A 74 -1.68 -6.00 -14.84
N VAL A 75 -2.22 -5.24 -15.78
CA VAL A 75 -3.52 -5.52 -16.38
C VAL A 75 -3.27 -6.30 -17.65
N ALA A 76 -3.87 -7.49 -17.77
CA ALA A 76 -3.69 -8.39 -18.89
C ALA A 76 -5.05 -8.78 -19.48
N ARG A 77 -5.10 -8.94 -20.81
CA ARG A 77 -6.26 -9.50 -21.49
C ARG A 77 -6.22 -11.03 -21.42
N ILE A 78 -6.56 -11.55 -20.25
CA ILE A 78 -6.52 -12.97 -19.92
C ILE A 78 -7.75 -13.34 -19.09
N ASN A 79 -8.29 -14.51 -19.30
CA ASN A 79 -9.37 -15.04 -18.48
C ASN A 79 -8.77 -15.85 -17.33
N LEU A 80 -8.89 -15.34 -16.11
CA LEU A 80 -8.40 -15.99 -14.89
C LEU A 80 -9.55 -16.15 -13.90
N PRO A 81 -9.51 -17.18 -13.05
CA PRO A 81 -10.44 -17.29 -11.91
C PRO A 81 -10.32 -16.08 -10.99
N VAL A 82 -11.45 -15.59 -10.51
CA VAL A 82 -11.49 -14.50 -9.52
C VAL A 82 -10.98 -15.01 -8.16
N THR A 83 -10.03 -14.31 -7.57
CA THR A 83 -9.59 -14.60 -6.21
C THR A 83 -10.65 -14.13 -5.21
N PRO A 84 -11.19 -15.00 -4.35
CA PRO A 84 -12.13 -14.59 -3.31
C PRO A 84 -11.48 -13.64 -2.32
N ARG A 85 -12.25 -12.67 -1.81
CA ARG A 85 -11.81 -11.81 -0.71
C ARG A 85 -12.22 -12.45 0.63
N ALA A 86 -11.25 -12.96 1.38
CA ALA A 86 -11.49 -13.59 2.68
C ALA A 86 -12.09 -12.63 3.72
N TYR A 87 -11.98 -11.33 3.51
CA TYR A 87 -12.49 -10.25 4.39
C TYR A 87 -13.81 -9.63 3.89
N GLY A 88 -14.46 -10.23 2.87
CA GLY A 88 -15.69 -9.69 2.31
C GLY A 88 -15.53 -8.25 1.80
N ASP A 89 -16.41 -7.35 2.24
CA ASP A 89 -16.39 -5.93 1.87
C ASP A 89 -15.77 -5.01 2.93
N ASP A 90 -15.39 -5.55 4.09
CA ASP A 90 -14.72 -4.75 5.12
C ASP A 90 -13.28 -4.45 4.74
N HIS A 91 -13.07 -3.23 4.28
CA HIS A 91 -11.75 -2.76 3.86
C HIS A 91 -10.78 -2.52 5.01
N HIS A 92 -11.18 -2.71 6.26
CA HIS A 92 -10.36 -2.57 7.47
C HIS A 92 -10.28 -3.84 8.33
N ALA A 93 -10.86 -4.95 7.91
CA ALA A 93 -11.01 -6.19 8.68
C ALA A 93 -9.73 -6.65 9.39
N TRP A 94 -8.56 -6.45 8.79
CA TRP A 94 -7.28 -6.93 9.34
C TRP A 94 -6.51 -5.89 10.15
N CYS A 95 -7.12 -4.74 10.42
CA CYS A 95 -6.52 -3.71 11.27
C CYS A 95 -7.06 -3.78 12.70
N LEU A 96 -6.20 -4.07 13.68
CA LEU A 96 -6.60 -4.12 15.10
C LEU A 96 -7.23 -2.83 15.61
N TRP A 97 -6.83 -1.68 15.08
CA TRP A 97 -7.44 -0.41 15.47
C TRP A 97 -8.89 -0.34 15.03
N TYR A 98 -9.18 -0.57 13.77
CA TYR A 98 -10.55 -0.49 13.25
C TYR A 98 -11.42 -1.63 13.75
N ALA A 99 -10.90 -2.86 13.79
CA ALA A 99 -11.64 -4.04 14.19
C ALA A 99 -11.91 -4.12 15.71
N LYS A 100 -11.00 -3.59 16.56
CA LYS A 100 -11.06 -3.78 18.03
C LYS A 100 -10.72 -2.53 18.84
N GLY A 101 -10.38 -1.40 18.25
CA GLY A 101 -9.97 -0.20 18.97
C GLY A 101 -8.67 -0.35 19.80
N SER A 102 -7.89 -1.41 19.61
CA SER A 102 -6.86 -1.86 20.56
C SER A 102 -5.43 -1.70 20.07
N CYS A 103 -5.19 -0.95 19.00
CA CYS A 103 -3.84 -0.74 18.45
C CYS A 103 -3.64 0.74 18.10
N GLY A 104 -2.44 1.14 17.87
CA GLY A 104 -2.02 2.48 17.46
C GLY A 104 -0.52 2.47 17.18
N ALA A 105 0.05 1.26 17.02
CA ALA A 105 1.49 1.08 16.88
C ALA A 105 2.08 1.84 15.68
N CYS A 106 1.39 1.90 14.54
CA CYS A 106 1.84 2.65 13.38
C CYS A 106 1.81 4.17 13.62
N ALA A 107 0.85 4.69 14.39
CA ALA A 107 0.81 6.09 14.81
C ALA A 107 2.00 6.42 15.72
N LYS A 108 2.23 5.60 16.75
CA LYS A 108 3.37 5.78 17.68
C LYS A 108 4.75 5.70 17.00
N ARG A 109 4.83 5.05 15.84
CA ARG A 109 6.07 4.93 15.06
C ARG A 109 6.23 5.98 13.98
N CYS A 110 5.25 6.84 13.78
CA CYS A 110 5.33 7.91 12.79
C CYS A 110 6.20 9.05 13.31
N PRO A 111 7.38 9.33 12.72
CA PRO A 111 8.27 10.38 13.23
C PRO A 111 7.76 11.79 12.92
N ALA A 112 6.76 11.93 12.08
CA ALA A 112 6.14 13.19 11.71
C ALA A 112 4.75 13.38 12.33
N ASP A 113 4.30 12.45 13.18
CA ASP A 113 2.99 12.46 13.86
C ASP A 113 1.77 12.64 12.93
N VAL A 114 1.93 12.27 11.65
CA VAL A 114 0.90 12.42 10.60
C VAL A 114 -0.06 11.22 10.52
N ILE A 115 0.08 10.26 11.43
CA ILE A 115 -0.86 9.14 11.61
C ILE A 115 -1.38 9.21 13.04
N THR A 116 -2.68 9.41 13.18
CA THR A 116 -3.31 9.50 14.51
C THR A 116 -4.48 8.52 14.61
N THR A 117 -4.79 8.12 15.84
CA THR A 117 -5.97 7.29 16.11
C THR A 117 -7.29 8.04 15.93
N ALA A 118 -7.25 9.37 16.03
CA ALA A 118 -8.42 10.23 15.87
C ALA A 118 -8.76 10.53 14.39
N ASN A 119 -7.74 10.83 13.59
CA ASN A 119 -7.94 11.36 12.24
C ASN A 119 -7.41 10.44 11.12
N GLY A 120 -6.81 9.29 11.48
CA GLY A 120 -6.19 8.41 10.50
C GLY A 120 -4.86 8.96 9.98
N HIS A 121 -4.63 8.86 8.69
CA HIS A 121 -3.37 9.19 8.02
C HIS A 121 -3.51 10.46 7.16
N ASP A 122 -2.79 11.52 7.52
CA ASP A 122 -2.61 12.68 6.67
C ASP A 122 -1.57 12.38 5.57
N LYS A 123 -2.08 12.05 4.40
CA LYS A 123 -1.25 11.69 3.23
C LYS A 123 -0.42 12.86 2.72
N GLN A 124 -0.94 14.08 2.80
CA GLN A 124 -0.25 15.26 2.30
C GLN A 124 0.92 15.60 3.21
N ALA A 125 0.71 15.64 4.51
CA ALA A 125 1.77 15.88 5.48
C ALA A 125 2.83 14.77 5.46
N CYS A 126 2.42 13.50 5.31
CA CYS A 126 3.33 12.38 5.13
C CYS A 126 4.21 12.53 3.87
N PHE A 127 3.61 12.92 2.75
CA PHE A 127 4.32 13.14 1.49
C PHE A 127 5.33 14.29 1.61
N THR A 128 4.95 15.38 2.26
CA THR A 128 5.83 16.52 2.55
C THR A 128 7.02 16.08 3.40
N TYR A 129 6.78 15.37 4.51
CA TYR A 129 7.85 14.85 5.36
C TYR A 129 8.83 13.94 4.59
N ILE A 130 8.30 13.07 3.75
CA ILE A 130 9.14 12.19 2.91
C ILE A 130 10.02 13.01 1.97
N ARG A 131 9.48 14.00 1.30
CA ARG A 131 10.21 14.81 0.32
C ARG A 131 11.24 15.74 0.96
N GLU A 132 10.90 16.35 2.08
CA GLU A 132 11.70 17.40 2.70
C GLU A 132 12.70 16.87 3.73
N THR A 133 12.42 15.70 4.31
CA THR A 133 13.26 15.14 5.38
C THR A 133 13.93 13.83 4.98
N THR A 134 13.13 12.79 4.66
CA THR A 134 13.72 11.44 4.54
C THR A 134 14.37 11.20 3.19
N THR A 135 13.87 11.77 2.10
CA THR A 135 14.49 11.62 0.77
C THR A 135 15.84 12.33 0.68
N PRO A 136 16.01 13.59 1.11
CA PRO A 136 17.33 14.25 1.15
C PRO A 136 18.33 13.48 2.00
N TYR A 137 17.93 13.04 3.19
CA TYR A 137 18.79 12.22 4.05
C TYR A 137 19.25 10.93 3.38
N ALA A 138 18.32 10.18 2.79
CA ALA A 138 18.66 8.91 2.14
C ALA A 138 19.53 9.11 0.89
N THR A 139 19.30 10.18 0.15
CA THR A 139 20.13 10.54 -1.01
C THR A 139 21.55 10.86 -0.59
N ALA A 140 21.72 11.67 0.46
CA ALA A 140 23.03 12.04 0.98
C ALA A 140 23.77 10.86 1.62
N THR A 141 23.04 9.97 2.32
CA THR A 141 23.65 8.88 3.11
C THR A 141 23.87 7.61 2.31
N TYR A 142 22.93 7.27 1.41
CA TYR A 142 22.90 5.99 0.72
C TYR A 142 22.94 6.11 -0.81
N GLY A 143 23.00 7.32 -1.35
CA GLY A 143 23.02 7.55 -2.81
C GLY A 143 21.73 7.15 -3.54
N THR A 144 20.61 7.04 -2.85
CA THR A 144 19.34 6.60 -3.44
C THR A 144 18.27 7.70 -3.37
N GLY A 145 17.62 7.97 -4.51
CA GLY A 145 16.44 8.85 -4.59
C GLY A 145 15.11 8.13 -4.33
N ALA A 146 15.14 6.89 -3.82
CA ALA A 146 13.92 6.15 -3.49
C ALA A 146 13.17 6.80 -2.30
N THR A 147 11.89 6.52 -2.17
CA THR A 147 11.05 6.98 -1.06
C THR A 147 11.41 6.20 0.22
N PRO A 148 12.18 6.75 1.14
CA PRO A 148 12.90 5.97 2.17
C PRO A 148 12.15 5.79 3.48
N CYS A 149 10.92 6.27 3.64
CA CYS A 149 10.16 6.10 4.88
C CYS A 149 9.26 4.87 4.82
N GLY A 150 9.27 4.06 5.88
CA GLY A 150 8.45 2.86 6.06
C GLY A 150 8.23 2.51 7.53
N LEU A 151 8.52 3.45 8.45
CA LEU A 151 8.49 3.19 9.89
C LEU A 151 7.11 2.77 10.41
N CYS A 152 6.03 3.25 9.80
CA CYS A 152 4.66 2.81 10.10
C CYS A 152 4.32 1.40 9.61
N GLN A 153 5.26 0.70 8.97
CA GLN A 153 5.05 -0.64 8.41
C GLN A 153 5.89 -1.72 9.12
N VAL A 154 6.88 -1.33 9.92
CA VAL A 154 7.83 -2.24 10.60
C VAL A 154 7.80 -2.09 12.11
N LYS A 155 8.16 -3.16 12.83
CA LYS A 155 8.09 -3.26 14.31
C LYS A 155 6.70 -2.92 14.85
N ILE A 156 5.67 -3.45 14.19
CA ILE A 156 4.25 -3.33 14.54
C ILE A 156 3.56 -4.69 14.44
N PRO A 157 2.42 -4.91 15.10
CA PRO A 157 1.77 -6.22 15.12
C PRO A 157 1.39 -6.80 13.75
N CYS A 158 1.18 -5.95 12.75
CA CYS A 158 0.84 -6.35 11.38
C CYS A 158 2.03 -6.26 10.40
N GLU A 159 3.28 -6.27 10.86
CA GLU A 159 4.45 -6.20 9.97
C GLU A 159 4.54 -7.37 9.01
N ALA A 160 4.57 -8.59 9.54
CA ALA A 160 4.84 -9.82 8.79
C ALA A 160 3.64 -10.75 8.63
N ASN A 161 2.52 -10.45 9.28
CA ASN A 161 1.31 -11.27 9.26
C ASN A 161 0.07 -10.41 9.52
N VAL A 162 -1.12 -10.97 9.25
CA VAL A 162 -2.34 -10.46 9.86
C VAL A 162 -2.20 -10.64 11.39
N PRO A 163 -2.54 -9.63 12.22
CA PRO A 163 -2.44 -9.75 13.66
C PRO A 163 -3.14 -10.99 14.20
N ALA A 164 -2.48 -11.75 15.08
CA ALA A 164 -2.97 -13.05 15.58
C ALA A 164 -4.41 -13.00 16.11
N ALA A 165 -4.81 -11.89 16.75
CA ALA A 165 -6.15 -11.68 17.26
C ALA A 165 -7.25 -11.56 16.18
N LEU A 166 -6.88 -11.51 14.90
CA LEU A 166 -7.78 -11.40 13.74
C LEU A 166 -7.63 -12.58 12.76
N ILE A 167 -6.74 -13.54 13.02
CA ILE A 167 -6.48 -14.69 12.13
C ILE A 167 -7.73 -15.56 11.94
N ASN A 168 -8.59 -15.67 12.94
CA ASN A 168 -9.83 -16.46 12.84
C ASN A 168 -10.92 -15.81 11.97
N GLN A 169 -10.60 -14.68 11.31
CA GLN A 169 -11.46 -13.98 10.35
C GLN A 169 -10.98 -14.14 8.90
N ILE A 170 -10.01 -15.03 8.66
CA ILE A 170 -9.43 -15.31 7.34
C ILE A 170 -10.01 -16.59 6.77
#